data_3dcbd4f05e9d57c334d6ba655a8e80be
#
_entry.id   3dcbd4f05e9d57c334d6ba655a8e80be
#
_cell.length_a   1.000
_cell.length_b   1.000
_cell.length_c   1.000
_cell.angle_alpha   90.00
_cell.angle_beta   90.00
_cell.angle_gamma   90.00
#
_symmetry.space_group_name_H-M   'P 1'
#
loop_
_entity.id
_entity.type
_entity.pdbx_description
1 polymer ?
#
loop_
_entity_poly.entity_id
_entity_poly.type
_entity_poly.pdbx_seq_one_letter_code
_entity_poly.pdbx_strand_id
1 'polypeptide(L)'
;MDNKIKNFRDLEIWQKGIEIVKRIYKITEKFPKQEIYGLASQMQRAAVSVPSNIAEGFNRFHNKEYRQFLYIALGSCAELETQVEIAVLLSFISDKEKLGLLEEIDHESRMLTSLIKKIL
;
A
#
# COMPACT_ATOMS: atom_id res chain seq x y z
N MET A 1 -31.29 1.52 4.29
CA MET A 1 -29.99 1.68 3.71
C MET A 1 -28.89 1.43 4.73
N ASP A 2 -28.04 0.54 4.44
CA ASP A 2 -27.05 0.13 5.40
C ASP A 2 -25.65 0.23 4.79
N ASN A 3 -24.96 1.30 5.12
CA ASN A 3 -23.60 1.53 4.65
C ASN A 3 -22.56 1.18 5.71
N LYS A 4 -22.97 0.42 6.69
CA LYS A 4 -22.05 0.06 7.75
C LYS A 4 -20.94 -0.83 7.26
N ILE A 5 -19.73 -0.49 7.71
CA ILE A 5 -18.56 -1.31 7.48
C ILE A 5 -18.61 -2.46 8.48
N LYS A 6 -18.74 -3.69 7.98
CA LYS A 6 -18.87 -4.87 8.84
C LYS A 6 -17.54 -5.57 9.06
N ASN A 7 -16.67 -5.52 8.07
CA ASN A 7 -15.34 -6.06 8.24
C ASN A 7 -14.37 -5.27 7.37
N PHE A 8 -13.07 -5.52 7.52
CA PHE A 8 -12.06 -4.72 6.85
C PHE A 8 -12.16 -4.79 5.32
N ARG A 9 -12.72 -5.87 4.77
CA ARG A 9 -12.87 -6.03 3.32
C ARG A 9 -13.81 -5.00 2.72
N ASP A 10 -14.68 -4.41 3.53
CA ASP A 10 -15.60 -3.37 3.07
C ASP A 10 -14.94 -1.99 2.97
N LEU A 11 -13.75 -1.83 3.51
CA LEU A 11 -13.04 -0.56 3.50
C LEU A 11 -12.43 -0.28 2.13
N GLU A 12 -12.68 0.92 1.60
CA GLU A 12 -12.07 1.32 0.33
C GLU A 12 -10.53 1.28 0.40
N ILE A 13 -9.96 1.69 1.54
CA ILE A 13 -8.50 1.68 1.69
C ILE A 13 -7.95 0.25 1.61
N TRP A 14 -8.69 -0.72 2.13
CA TRP A 14 -8.24 -2.11 2.03
C TRP A 14 -8.33 -2.60 0.60
N GLN A 15 -9.44 -2.31 -0.07
CA GLN A 15 -9.66 -2.73 -1.45
C GLN A 15 -8.61 -2.11 -2.38
N LYS A 16 -8.32 -0.83 -2.20
CA LYS A 16 -7.29 -0.15 -2.98
C LYS A 16 -5.92 -0.73 -2.68
N GLY A 17 -5.65 -1.04 -1.42
CA GLY A 17 -4.40 -1.67 -1.03
C GLY A 17 -4.18 -3.00 -1.75
N ILE A 18 -5.23 -3.81 -1.87
CA ILE A 18 -5.16 -5.09 -2.59
C ILE A 18 -4.85 -4.85 -4.07
N GLU A 19 -5.46 -3.84 -4.68
CA GLU A 19 -5.17 -3.51 -6.09
C GLU A 19 -3.72 -3.13 -6.28
N ILE A 20 -3.17 -2.35 -5.34
CA ILE A 20 -1.77 -1.96 -5.40
C ILE A 20 -0.87 -3.20 -5.30
N VAL A 21 -1.19 -4.12 -4.40
CA VAL A 21 -0.44 -5.39 -4.27
C VAL A 21 -0.40 -6.12 -5.61
N LYS A 22 -1.56 -6.25 -6.27
CA LYS A 22 -1.62 -6.93 -7.56
C LYS A 22 -0.74 -6.26 -8.60
N ARG A 23 -0.76 -4.93 -8.64
CA ARG A 23 0.05 -4.19 -9.61
C ARG A 23 1.54 -4.35 -9.33
N ILE A 24 1.93 -4.32 -8.07
CA ILE A 24 3.34 -4.46 -7.70
C ILE A 24 3.84 -5.86 -8.06
N TYR A 25 3.06 -6.90 -7.79
CA TYR A 25 3.47 -8.25 -8.16
C TYR A 25 3.61 -8.39 -9.68
N LYS A 26 2.68 -7.82 -10.43
CA LYS A 26 2.73 -7.89 -11.88
C LYS A 26 3.94 -7.15 -12.44
N ILE A 27 4.22 -5.97 -11.92
CA ILE A 27 5.30 -5.15 -12.45
C ILE A 27 6.67 -5.72 -12.08
N THR A 28 6.79 -6.32 -10.89
CA THR A 28 8.05 -6.90 -10.43
C THR A 28 8.39 -8.22 -11.15
N GLU A 29 7.42 -8.85 -11.81
CA GLU A 29 7.72 -10.03 -12.64
C GLU A 29 8.73 -9.73 -13.72
N LYS A 30 8.81 -8.49 -14.16
CA LYS A 30 9.71 -8.08 -15.26
C LYS A 30 11.09 -7.68 -14.75
N PHE A 31 11.31 -7.64 -13.45
CA PHE A 31 12.60 -7.26 -12.89
C PHE A 31 13.66 -8.32 -13.22
N PRO A 32 14.94 -7.93 -13.28
CA PRO A 32 16.01 -8.90 -13.46
C PRO A 32 15.95 -9.99 -12.40
N LYS A 33 16.35 -11.20 -12.77
CA LYS A 33 16.27 -12.36 -11.87
C LYS A 33 17.05 -12.15 -10.57
N GLN A 34 18.17 -11.41 -10.63
CA GLN A 34 18.97 -11.15 -9.44
C GLN A 34 18.23 -10.28 -8.43
N GLU A 35 17.11 -9.65 -8.83
CA GLU A 35 16.32 -8.81 -7.92
C GLU A 35 15.16 -9.57 -7.26
N ILE A 36 15.01 -10.86 -7.53
CA ILE A 36 13.94 -11.65 -6.91
C ILE A 36 14.01 -11.56 -5.39
N TYR A 37 15.22 -11.63 -4.82
CA TYR A 37 15.44 -11.52 -3.38
C TYR A 37 15.94 -10.14 -2.97
N GLY A 38 15.91 -9.17 -3.88
CA GLY A 38 16.32 -7.81 -3.65
C GLY A 38 15.14 -6.86 -3.71
N LEU A 39 15.20 -5.90 -4.64
CA LEU A 39 14.19 -4.84 -4.75
C LEU A 39 12.78 -5.40 -4.98
N ALA A 40 12.65 -6.43 -5.83
CA ALA A 40 11.34 -7.01 -6.10
C ALA A 40 10.70 -7.53 -4.81
N SER A 41 11.46 -8.26 -4.01
CA SER A 41 10.99 -8.80 -2.73
C SER A 41 10.59 -7.69 -1.78
N GLN A 42 11.42 -6.63 -1.68
CA GLN A 42 11.14 -5.51 -0.79
C GLN A 42 9.87 -4.77 -1.20
N MET A 43 9.67 -4.56 -2.50
CA MET A 43 8.48 -3.88 -3.00
C MET A 43 7.22 -4.72 -2.70
N GLN A 44 7.30 -6.02 -2.90
CA GLN A 44 6.18 -6.91 -2.62
C GLN A 44 5.82 -6.88 -1.14
N ARG A 45 6.81 -6.89 -0.26
CA ARG A 45 6.59 -6.82 1.19
C ARG A 45 5.95 -5.50 1.61
N ALA A 46 6.47 -4.39 1.07
CA ALA A 46 5.91 -3.08 1.38
C ALA A 46 4.46 -2.99 0.93
N ALA A 47 4.17 -3.48 -0.28
CA ALA A 47 2.81 -3.44 -0.82
C ALA A 47 1.85 -4.27 0.04
N VAL A 48 2.23 -5.50 0.39
CA VAL A 48 1.39 -6.39 1.21
C VAL A 48 1.17 -5.80 2.60
N SER A 49 2.15 -5.08 3.13
CA SER A 49 2.06 -4.45 4.45
C SER A 49 0.91 -3.44 4.52
N VAL A 50 0.54 -2.80 3.40
CA VAL A 50 -0.52 -1.78 3.42
C VAL A 50 -1.87 -2.40 3.80
N PRO A 51 -2.44 -3.33 3.02
CA PRO A 51 -3.73 -3.91 3.41
C PRO A 51 -3.65 -4.75 4.68
N SER A 52 -2.50 -5.37 4.95
CA SER A 52 -2.35 -6.20 6.14
C SER A 52 -2.49 -5.37 7.41
N ASN A 53 -1.86 -4.20 7.46
CA ASN A 53 -1.96 -3.33 8.63
C ASN A 53 -3.33 -2.67 8.75
N ILE A 54 -3.97 -2.38 7.63
CA ILE A 54 -5.34 -1.86 7.65
C ILE A 54 -6.27 -2.89 8.31
N ALA A 55 -6.18 -4.15 7.90
CA ALA A 55 -7.00 -5.22 8.46
C ALA A 55 -6.70 -5.46 9.94
N GLU A 56 -5.41 -5.49 10.28
CA GLU A 56 -4.98 -5.69 11.65
C GLU A 56 -5.54 -4.62 12.56
N GLY A 57 -5.42 -3.36 12.15
CA GLY A 57 -5.89 -2.23 12.95
C GLY A 57 -7.40 -2.24 13.09
N PHE A 58 -8.11 -2.51 12.01
CA PHE A 58 -9.57 -2.53 12.03
C PHE A 58 -10.10 -3.54 13.06
N ASN A 59 -9.42 -4.67 13.21
CA ASN A 59 -9.85 -5.74 14.09
C ASN A 59 -9.44 -5.53 15.56
N ARG A 60 -8.79 -4.40 15.90
CA ARG A 60 -8.37 -4.16 17.28
C ARG A 60 -9.47 -3.62 18.18
N PHE A 61 -10.52 -3.03 17.61
CA PHE A 61 -11.67 -2.48 18.35
C PHE A 61 -11.33 -1.30 19.27
N HIS A 62 -10.11 -0.75 19.19
CA HIS A 62 -9.69 0.44 19.94
C HIS A 62 -9.13 1.46 18.96
N ASN A 63 -9.68 2.66 18.99
CA ASN A 63 -9.31 3.70 18.04
C ASN A 63 -7.84 4.06 18.09
N LYS A 64 -7.24 4.06 19.26
CA LYS A 64 -5.83 4.38 19.39
C LYS A 64 -4.96 3.35 18.66
N GLU A 65 -5.26 2.06 18.85
CA GLU A 65 -4.53 1.00 18.17
C GLU A 65 -4.80 1.00 16.68
N TYR A 66 -6.08 1.19 16.30
CA TYR A 66 -6.46 1.26 14.89
C TYR A 66 -5.62 2.34 14.19
N ARG A 67 -5.55 3.51 14.80
CA ARG A 67 -4.79 4.63 14.23
C ARG A 67 -3.31 4.30 14.09
N GLN A 68 -2.72 3.59 15.07
CA GLN A 68 -1.32 3.19 15.01
C GLN A 68 -1.06 2.29 13.80
N PHE A 69 -1.94 1.31 13.55
CA PHE A 69 -1.79 0.42 12.40
C PHE A 69 -1.98 1.16 11.08
N LEU A 70 -2.88 2.15 11.06
CA LEU A 70 -3.03 2.96 9.85
C LEU A 70 -1.79 3.80 9.58
N TYR A 71 -1.11 4.29 10.61
CA TYR A 71 0.16 4.98 10.43
C TYR A 71 1.23 4.05 9.88
N ILE A 72 1.24 2.79 10.31
CA ILE A 72 2.19 1.82 9.76
C ILE A 72 1.89 1.60 8.27
N ALA A 73 0.62 1.47 7.90
CA ALA A 73 0.23 1.34 6.51
C ALA A 73 0.68 2.55 5.70
N LEU A 74 0.50 3.74 6.25
CA LEU A 74 0.93 4.99 5.59
C LEU A 74 2.44 5.00 5.38
N GLY A 75 3.20 4.56 6.38
CA GLY A 75 4.65 4.42 6.27
C GLY A 75 5.06 3.44 5.18
N SER A 76 4.30 2.35 5.04
CA SER A 76 4.55 1.36 3.98
C SER A 76 4.31 1.97 2.60
N CYS A 77 3.33 2.86 2.47
CA CYS A 77 3.12 3.59 1.22
C CYS A 77 4.32 4.45 0.88
N ALA A 78 4.89 5.16 1.86
CA ALA A 78 6.08 5.97 1.64
C ALA A 78 7.27 5.12 1.23
N GLU A 79 7.43 3.98 1.87
CA GLU A 79 8.49 3.03 1.52
C GLU A 79 8.33 2.55 0.09
N LEU A 80 7.11 2.21 -0.29
CA LEU A 80 6.81 1.73 -1.64
C LEU A 80 7.06 2.82 -2.68
N GLU A 81 6.68 4.07 -2.39
CA GLU A 81 6.97 5.18 -3.30
C GLU A 81 8.47 5.33 -3.53
N THR A 82 9.26 5.21 -2.46
CA THR A 82 10.70 5.29 -2.56
C THR A 82 11.25 4.17 -3.45
N GLN A 83 10.74 2.96 -3.26
CA GLN A 83 11.17 1.81 -4.05
C GLN A 83 10.81 1.96 -5.53
N VAL A 84 9.65 2.55 -5.82
CA VAL A 84 9.26 2.84 -7.21
C VAL A 84 10.25 3.81 -7.85
N GLU A 85 10.65 4.85 -7.12
CA GLU A 85 11.66 5.80 -7.61
C GLU A 85 12.98 5.09 -7.90
N ILE A 86 13.40 4.20 -7.00
CA ILE A 86 14.63 3.44 -7.20
C ILE A 86 14.52 2.56 -8.44
N ALA A 87 13.36 1.91 -8.63
CA ALA A 87 13.17 1.03 -9.77
C ALA A 87 13.31 1.78 -11.10
N VAL A 88 12.80 3.01 -11.18
CA VAL A 88 12.95 3.85 -12.36
C VAL A 88 14.42 4.20 -12.58
N LEU A 89 15.10 4.60 -11.52
CA LEU A 89 16.53 4.95 -11.61
C LEU A 89 17.38 3.79 -12.14
N LEU A 90 16.99 2.57 -11.76
CA LEU A 90 17.71 1.38 -12.22
C LEU A 90 17.18 0.84 -13.56
N SER A 91 16.23 1.54 -14.15
CA SER A 91 15.63 1.18 -15.45
C SER A 91 14.84 -0.14 -15.40
N PHE A 92 14.35 -0.52 -14.23
CA PHE A 92 13.51 -1.72 -14.09
C PHE A 92 12.07 -1.45 -14.51
N ILE A 93 11.62 -0.20 -14.39
CA ILE A 93 10.29 0.21 -14.86
C ILE A 93 10.43 1.51 -15.64
N SER A 94 9.42 1.80 -16.47
CA SER A 94 9.40 3.01 -17.29
C SER A 94 8.88 4.21 -16.48
N ASP A 95 9.11 5.41 -17.02
CA ASP A 95 8.56 6.63 -16.42
C ASP A 95 7.04 6.59 -16.42
N LYS A 96 6.43 6.01 -17.45
CA LYS A 96 4.98 5.91 -17.53
C LYS A 96 4.44 4.99 -16.43
N GLU A 97 5.09 3.85 -16.21
CA GLU A 97 4.71 2.92 -15.14
C GLU A 97 4.85 3.58 -13.78
N LYS A 98 5.94 4.35 -13.59
CA LYS A 98 6.15 5.10 -12.37
C LYS A 98 4.98 6.03 -12.08
N LEU A 99 4.58 6.84 -13.08
CA LEU A 99 3.51 7.81 -12.87
C LEU A 99 2.21 7.14 -12.44
N GLY A 100 1.86 6.03 -13.09
CA GLY A 100 0.64 5.31 -12.74
C GLY A 100 0.69 4.73 -11.33
N LEU A 101 1.82 4.14 -10.95
CA LEU A 101 1.99 3.57 -9.61
C LEU A 101 1.96 4.64 -8.53
N LEU A 102 2.71 5.73 -8.72
CA LEU A 102 2.75 6.80 -7.73
C LEU A 102 1.39 7.45 -7.54
N GLU A 103 0.61 7.58 -8.61
CA GLU A 103 -0.73 8.13 -8.51
C GLU A 103 -1.62 7.26 -7.63
N GLU A 104 -1.57 5.94 -7.81
CA GLU A 104 -2.38 5.03 -7.00
C GLU A 104 -1.92 4.99 -5.55
N ILE A 105 -0.62 4.97 -5.33
CA ILE A 105 -0.08 4.94 -3.97
C ILE A 105 -0.38 6.25 -3.25
N ASP A 106 -0.28 7.38 -3.95
CA ASP A 106 -0.61 8.68 -3.39
C ASP A 106 -2.09 8.74 -3.00
N HIS A 107 -2.97 8.22 -3.85
CA HIS A 107 -4.40 8.17 -3.55
C HIS A 107 -4.65 7.37 -2.27
N GLU A 108 -4.00 6.22 -2.14
CA GLU A 108 -4.12 5.40 -0.94
C GLU A 108 -3.64 6.16 0.29
N SER A 109 -2.51 6.84 0.18
CA SER A 109 -1.95 7.64 1.28
C SER A 109 -2.91 8.72 1.74
N ARG A 110 -3.56 9.40 0.78
CA ARG A 110 -4.52 10.45 1.11
C ARG A 110 -5.75 9.89 1.80
N MET A 111 -6.23 8.72 1.36
CA MET A 111 -7.37 8.07 2.00
C MET A 111 -7.03 7.64 3.43
N LEU A 112 -5.82 7.08 3.61
CA LEU A 112 -5.34 6.69 4.94
C LEU A 112 -5.26 7.92 5.86
N THR A 113 -4.68 9.00 5.37
CA THR A 113 -4.56 10.24 6.15
C THR A 113 -5.92 10.77 6.55
N SER A 114 -6.90 10.75 5.63
CA SER A 114 -8.26 11.20 5.92
C SER A 114 -8.89 10.36 7.02
N LEU A 115 -8.74 9.05 6.96
CA LEU A 115 -9.31 8.17 7.96
C LEU A 115 -8.65 8.38 9.32
N ILE A 116 -7.32 8.49 9.34
CA ILE A 116 -6.58 8.73 10.58
C ILE A 116 -7.09 9.98 11.29
N LYS A 117 -7.37 11.05 10.53
CA LYS A 117 -7.88 12.29 11.10
C LYS A 117 -9.28 12.16 11.69
N LYS A 118 -10.07 11.23 11.19
CA LYS A 118 -11.44 11.01 11.66
C LYS A 118 -11.50 10.13 12.90
N ILE A 119 -10.46 9.36 13.16
CA ILE A 119 -10.42 8.44 14.31
C ILE A 119 -9.79 9.18 15.49
N LEU A 120 -10.53 9.26 16.57
CA LEU A 120 -10.07 9.95 17.78
C LEU A 120 -9.56 9.01 18.85
#